data_fa9faa7fc86230c7e0662270a8ab9a6c
#
_entry.id   fa9faa7fc86230c7e0662270a8ab9a6c
#
_cell.length_a   1.000
_cell.length_b   1.000
_cell.length_c   1.000
_cell.angle_alpha   90.00
_cell.angle_beta   90.00
_cell.angle_gamma   90.00
#
_symmetry.space_group_name_H-M   'P 1'
#
loop_
_entity.id
_entity.type
_entity.pdbx_description
1 polymer ?
#
loop_
_entity_poly.entity_id
_entity_poly.type
_entity_poly.pdbx_seq_one_letter_code
_entity_poly.pdbx_strand_id
1 'polypeptide(L)'
;MNMFMIEREIYTATANAILAAYPTCRITNSFVYAPPAFPCAAIVLSDDGMAYDRRDSSKADNFRDITVTVDTYSNKMDGKKTEAEDIMQIVIDTLAPLNFHMASCKPASNNNNASNYRITATFTATVDKDGIIYTRR
;
A
#
# COMPACT_ATOMS: atom_id res chain seq x y z
N MET A 1 4.94 4.67 -21.02
CA MET A 1 5.25 4.70 -19.58
C MET A 1 5.71 3.33 -19.12
N ASN A 2 6.72 3.29 -18.31
CA ASN A 2 7.13 2.05 -17.64
C ASN A 2 6.14 1.74 -16.53
N MET A 3 5.55 0.54 -16.54
CA MET A 3 4.54 0.16 -15.56
C MET A 3 5.05 0.20 -14.12
N PHE A 4 6.37 0.08 -13.92
CA PHE A 4 6.94 0.10 -12.58
C PHE A 4 7.19 1.50 -12.04
N MET A 5 7.04 2.56 -12.85
CA MET A 5 7.21 3.93 -12.38
C MET A 5 6.15 4.30 -11.36
N ILE A 6 4.91 3.87 -11.59
CA ILE A 6 3.82 4.19 -10.66
C ILE A 6 4.07 3.54 -9.29
N GLU A 7 4.60 2.31 -9.28
CA GLU A 7 4.96 1.65 -8.03
C GLU A 7 6.02 2.44 -7.27
N ARG A 8 7.04 2.92 -7.96
CA ARG A 8 8.11 3.71 -7.34
C ARG A 8 7.59 5.02 -6.77
N GLU A 9 6.71 5.69 -7.49
CA GLU A 9 6.12 6.95 -7.02
C GLU A 9 5.27 6.74 -5.77
N ILE A 10 4.44 5.70 -5.78
CA ILE A 10 3.59 5.35 -4.63
C ILE A 10 4.46 4.98 -3.44
N TYR A 11 5.48 4.16 -3.65
CA TYR A 11 6.39 3.75 -2.60
C TYR A 11 7.10 4.97 -1.99
N THR A 12 7.63 5.84 -2.82
CA THR A 12 8.37 7.02 -2.36
C THR A 12 7.47 7.96 -1.55
N ALA A 13 6.29 8.25 -2.06
CA ALA A 13 5.35 9.14 -1.36
C ALA A 13 4.95 8.57 -0.01
N THR A 14 4.62 7.27 0.03
CA THR A 14 4.18 6.61 1.25
C THR A 14 5.33 6.48 2.25
N ALA A 15 6.51 6.09 1.77
CA ALA A 15 7.70 5.97 2.62
C ALA A 15 8.06 7.30 3.26
N ASN A 16 8.05 8.37 2.49
CA ASN A 16 8.38 9.70 3.02
C ASN A 16 7.37 10.14 4.08
N ALA A 17 6.08 9.87 3.87
CA ALA A 17 5.05 10.22 4.83
C ALA A 17 5.23 9.44 6.15
N ILE A 18 5.53 8.15 6.06
CA ILE A 18 5.76 7.32 7.25
C ILE A 18 7.01 7.79 7.99
N LEU A 19 8.10 8.02 7.29
CA LEU A 19 9.38 8.40 7.90
C LEU A 19 9.31 9.78 8.56
N ALA A 20 8.42 10.66 8.11
CA ALA A 20 8.23 11.95 8.75
C ALA A 20 7.71 11.80 10.18
N ALA A 21 6.87 10.79 10.44
CA ALA A 21 6.30 10.54 11.76
C ALA A 21 7.05 9.44 12.52
N TYR A 22 7.60 8.47 11.81
CA TYR A 22 8.30 7.31 12.40
C TYR A 22 9.66 7.14 11.72
N PRO A 23 10.66 7.95 12.10
CA PRO A 23 11.97 7.95 11.41
C PRO A 23 12.72 6.63 11.46
N THR A 24 12.41 5.77 12.44
CA THR A 24 13.07 4.47 12.60
C THR A 24 12.32 3.33 11.93
N CYS A 25 11.19 3.62 11.28
CA CYS A 25 10.39 2.60 10.62
C CYS A 25 11.17 2.00 9.44
N ARG A 26 11.24 0.67 9.40
CA ARG A 26 11.80 -0.03 8.25
C ARG A 26 10.75 -0.09 7.14
N ILE A 27 11.09 0.41 5.98
CA ILE A 27 10.17 0.43 4.85
C ILE A 27 10.76 -0.41 3.72
N THR A 28 9.94 -1.26 3.12
CA THR A 28 10.36 -2.13 2.04
C THR A 28 9.28 -2.19 0.96
N ASN A 29 9.69 -2.48 -0.27
CA ASN A 29 8.78 -2.69 -1.38
C ASN A 29 8.62 -4.18 -1.73
N SER A 30 9.05 -5.06 -0.85
CA SER A 30 8.94 -6.49 -1.02
C SER A 30 8.18 -7.11 0.14
N PHE A 31 7.45 -8.19 -0.14
CA PHE A 31 6.75 -8.91 0.92
C PHE A 31 7.74 -9.38 1.98
N VAL A 32 7.34 -9.21 3.25
CA VAL A 32 8.18 -9.57 4.39
C VAL A 32 7.41 -10.59 5.24
N TYR A 33 7.98 -11.78 5.36
CA TYR A 33 7.41 -12.81 6.21
C TYR A 33 7.75 -12.56 7.68
N ALA A 34 9.00 -12.22 7.96
CA ALA A 34 9.48 -11.93 9.31
C ALA A 34 10.35 -10.67 9.27
N PRO A 35 9.81 -9.51 9.67
CA PRO A 35 10.57 -8.27 9.60
C PRO A 35 11.84 -8.34 10.45
N PRO A 36 12.99 -7.92 9.92
CA PRO A 36 14.23 -7.89 10.70
C PRO A 36 14.29 -6.71 11.67
N ALA A 37 13.43 -5.74 11.51
CA ALA A 37 13.36 -4.55 12.36
C ALA A 37 11.92 -4.08 12.47
N PHE A 38 11.59 -3.41 13.58
CA PHE A 38 10.26 -2.89 13.86
C PHE A 38 10.36 -1.43 14.30
N PRO A 39 9.31 -0.62 14.04
CA PRO A 39 8.15 -0.97 13.22
C PRO A 39 8.55 -1.16 11.77
N CYS A 40 7.71 -1.83 11.00
CA CYS A 40 7.98 -2.14 9.60
C CYS A 40 6.73 -1.88 8.76
N ALA A 41 6.94 -1.38 7.56
CA ALA A 41 5.87 -1.22 6.57
C ALA A 41 6.34 -1.80 5.24
N ALA A 42 5.57 -2.72 4.69
CA ALA A 42 5.83 -3.31 3.37
C ALA A 42 4.77 -2.78 2.40
N ILE A 43 5.22 -2.17 1.31
CA ILE A 43 4.36 -1.54 0.31
C ILE A 43 4.64 -2.24 -1.02
N VAL A 44 3.69 -3.05 -1.48
CA VAL A 44 3.92 -3.96 -2.60
C VAL A 44 2.84 -3.76 -3.65
N LEU A 45 3.26 -3.57 -4.91
CA LEU A 45 2.32 -3.64 -6.04
C LEU A 45 1.97 -5.12 -6.23
N SER A 46 0.76 -5.49 -5.84
CA SER A 46 0.36 -6.89 -5.80
C SER A 46 -0.37 -7.34 -7.06
N ASP A 47 -0.89 -6.41 -7.84
CA ASP A 47 -1.56 -6.72 -9.10
C ASP A 47 -1.53 -5.50 -10.02
N ASP A 48 -1.45 -5.74 -11.32
CA ASP A 48 -1.48 -4.72 -12.36
C ASP A 48 -2.11 -5.37 -13.60
N GLY A 49 -3.37 -5.06 -13.82
CA GLY A 49 -4.14 -5.68 -14.88
C GLY A 49 -4.87 -4.67 -15.76
N MET A 50 -5.38 -5.16 -16.88
CA MET A 50 -6.18 -4.34 -17.79
C MET A 50 -7.49 -3.94 -17.12
N ALA A 51 -7.85 -2.66 -17.22
CA ALA A 51 -9.13 -2.16 -16.72
C ALA A 51 -10.21 -2.39 -17.78
N TYR A 52 -10.92 -3.49 -17.68
CA TYR A 52 -11.90 -3.88 -18.68
C TYR A 52 -13.00 -2.84 -18.85
N ASP A 53 -13.38 -2.17 -17.79
CA ASP A 53 -14.45 -1.17 -17.82
C ASP A 53 -14.09 0.05 -18.66
N ARG A 54 -12.81 0.25 -18.94
CA ARG A 54 -12.32 1.44 -19.62
C ARG A 54 -11.58 1.12 -20.91
N ARG A 55 -11.69 -0.12 -21.38
CA ARG A 55 -11.08 -0.52 -22.62
C ARG A 55 -11.88 0.05 -23.78
N ASP A 56 -11.20 0.68 -24.73
CA ASP A 56 -11.86 1.25 -25.89
C ASP A 56 -12.09 0.21 -26.98
N SER A 57 -12.71 0.64 -28.09
CA SER A 57 -13.05 -0.25 -29.21
C SER A 57 -11.83 -0.76 -29.96
N SER A 58 -10.68 -0.13 -29.83
CA SER A 58 -9.44 -0.61 -30.45
C SER A 58 -8.80 -1.72 -29.67
N LYS A 59 -9.30 -1.99 -28.45
CA LYS A 59 -8.77 -2.98 -27.52
C LYS A 59 -7.35 -2.68 -27.08
N ALA A 60 -6.91 -1.42 -27.19
CA ALA A 60 -5.66 -0.99 -26.65
C ALA A 60 -5.73 -0.97 -25.11
N ASP A 61 -4.61 -1.27 -24.46
CA ASP A 61 -4.52 -1.24 -22.99
C ASP A 61 -4.32 0.21 -22.54
N ASN A 62 -5.38 1.02 -22.63
CA ASN A 62 -5.36 2.43 -22.30
C ASN A 62 -5.46 2.69 -20.81
N PHE A 63 -6.02 1.75 -20.06
CA PHE A 63 -6.24 1.87 -18.62
C PHE A 63 -5.84 0.57 -17.94
N ARG A 64 -5.26 0.70 -16.76
CA ARG A 64 -4.83 -0.43 -15.94
C ARG A 64 -5.40 -0.29 -14.55
N ASP A 65 -5.89 -1.38 -14.00
CA ASP A 65 -6.25 -1.45 -12.59
C ASP A 65 -5.04 -1.95 -11.82
N ILE A 66 -4.58 -1.18 -10.86
CA ILE A 66 -3.45 -1.55 -10.02
C ILE A 66 -3.93 -1.78 -8.59
N THR A 67 -3.32 -2.74 -7.93
CA THR A 67 -3.60 -3.07 -6.55
C THR A 67 -2.30 -3.01 -5.75
N VAL A 68 -2.33 -2.23 -4.68
CA VAL A 68 -1.19 -2.09 -3.77
C VAL A 68 -1.59 -2.69 -2.44
N THR A 69 -0.79 -3.60 -1.94
CA THR A 69 -0.98 -4.20 -0.62
C THR A 69 0.06 -3.62 0.33
N VAL A 70 -0.42 -3.14 1.47
CA VAL A 70 0.44 -2.56 2.51
C VAL A 70 0.27 -3.36 3.78
N ASP A 71 1.38 -3.82 4.33
CA ASP A 71 1.41 -4.49 5.62
C ASP A 71 2.18 -3.60 6.60
N THR A 72 1.60 -3.35 7.77
CA THR A 72 2.30 -2.64 8.85
C THR A 72 2.49 -3.58 10.03
N TYR A 73 3.68 -3.52 10.64
CA TYR A 73 4.08 -4.42 11.72
C TYR A 73 4.60 -3.62 12.88
N SER A 74 4.25 -4.03 14.09
CA SER A 74 4.82 -3.46 15.31
C SER A 74 5.06 -4.57 16.33
N ASN A 75 6.17 -4.47 17.05
CA ASN A 75 6.45 -5.35 18.20
C ASN A 75 6.58 -4.56 19.50
N LYS A 76 6.10 -3.34 19.53
CA LYS A 76 6.15 -2.50 20.71
C LYS A 76 5.48 -3.21 21.89
N MET A 77 6.17 -3.31 23.03
CA MET A 77 5.66 -4.08 24.16
C MET A 77 4.33 -3.55 24.66
N ASP A 78 4.15 -2.25 24.64
CA ASP A 78 2.93 -1.60 25.07
C ASP A 78 2.44 -0.72 23.92
N GLY A 79 1.33 -1.12 23.29
CA GLY A 79 0.75 -0.35 22.21
C GLY A 79 1.14 -0.78 20.81
N LYS A 80 1.52 -2.04 20.60
CA LYS A 80 1.86 -2.52 19.24
C LYS A 80 0.70 -2.40 18.28
N LYS A 81 -0.51 -2.65 18.72
CA LYS A 81 -1.71 -2.46 17.90
C LYS A 81 -1.86 -1.00 17.49
N THR A 82 -1.74 -0.09 18.44
CA THR A 82 -1.86 1.34 18.19
C THR A 82 -0.78 1.83 17.24
N GLU A 83 0.46 1.41 17.43
CA GLU A 83 1.55 1.80 16.53
C GLU A 83 1.31 1.32 15.11
N ALA A 84 0.91 0.06 14.92
CA ALA A 84 0.62 -0.47 13.60
C ALA A 84 -0.56 0.27 12.95
N GLU A 85 -1.59 0.59 13.73
CA GLU A 85 -2.75 1.34 13.25
C GLU A 85 -2.36 2.76 12.85
N ASP A 86 -1.52 3.43 13.64
CA ASP A 86 -1.08 4.79 13.34
C ASP A 86 -0.28 4.85 12.04
N ILE A 87 0.60 3.89 11.82
CA ILE A 87 1.37 3.81 10.57
C ILE A 87 0.43 3.54 9.40
N MET A 88 -0.52 2.62 9.56
CA MET A 88 -1.48 2.34 8.50
C MET A 88 -2.36 3.56 8.19
N GLN A 89 -2.72 4.35 9.21
CA GLN A 89 -3.49 5.57 8.99
C GLN A 89 -2.71 6.58 8.15
N ILE A 90 -1.40 6.68 8.35
CA ILE A 90 -0.54 7.52 7.52
C ILE A 90 -0.59 7.06 6.06
N VAL A 91 -0.56 5.74 5.83
CA VAL A 91 -0.68 5.18 4.49
C VAL A 91 -2.03 5.56 3.86
N ILE A 92 -3.10 5.38 4.60
CA ILE A 92 -4.46 5.71 4.13
C ILE A 92 -4.53 7.20 3.75
N ASP A 93 -4.04 8.06 4.62
CA ASP A 93 -4.07 9.51 4.41
C ASP A 93 -3.19 9.94 3.23
N THR A 94 -2.16 9.18 2.91
CA THR A 94 -1.28 9.46 1.78
C THR A 94 -1.90 9.00 0.46
N LEU A 95 -2.52 7.83 0.44
CA LEU A 95 -3.03 7.23 -0.79
C LEU A 95 -4.40 7.76 -1.20
N ALA A 96 -5.23 8.20 -0.25
CA ALA A 96 -6.57 8.71 -0.58
C ALA A 96 -6.53 9.92 -1.51
N PRO A 97 -5.68 10.95 -1.27
CA PRO A 97 -5.58 12.08 -2.20
C PRO A 97 -5.05 11.69 -3.57
N LEU A 98 -4.39 10.56 -3.69
CA LEU A 98 -3.88 10.04 -4.97
C LEU A 98 -4.93 9.19 -5.69
N ASN A 99 -6.19 9.23 -5.22
CA ASN A 99 -7.32 8.54 -5.83
C ASN A 99 -7.28 7.02 -5.70
N PHE A 100 -6.59 6.52 -4.69
CA PHE A 100 -6.66 5.10 -4.35
C PHE A 100 -7.89 4.84 -3.50
N HIS A 101 -8.58 3.76 -3.83
CA HIS A 101 -9.71 3.26 -3.06
C HIS A 101 -9.23 2.13 -2.15
N MET A 102 -9.51 2.25 -0.84
CA MET A 102 -9.17 1.17 0.10
C MET A 102 -10.21 0.06 -0.04
N ALA A 103 -9.78 -1.07 -0.58
CA ALA A 103 -10.66 -2.22 -0.78
C ALA A 103 -10.83 -3.02 0.50
N SER A 104 -9.79 -3.10 1.33
CA SER A 104 -9.87 -3.79 2.63
C SER A 104 -8.79 -3.27 3.56
N CYS A 105 -9.04 -3.38 4.85
CA CYS A 105 -8.06 -3.10 5.90
C CYS A 105 -8.46 -3.92 7.11
N LYS A 106 -7.58 -4.83 7.51
CA LYS A 106 -7.92 -5.75 8.60
C LYS A 106 -6.65 -6.25 9.30
N PRO A 107 -6.75 -6.64 10.58
CA PRO A 107 -5.67 -7.34 11.26
C PRO A 107 -5.40 -8.67 10.58
N ALA A 108 -4.15 -9.08 10.55
CA ALA A 108 -3.79 -10.40 10.05
C ALA A 108 -4.32 -11.49 10.99
N SER A 109 -4.66 -12.65 10.42
CA SER A 109 -5.30 -13.73 11.19
C SER A 109 -4.39 -14.36 12.24
N ASN A 110 -3.07 -14.15 12.15
CA ASN A 110 -2.11 -14.75 13.08
C ASN A 110 -1.66 -13.78 14.20
N ASN A 111 -2.38 -12.68 14.41
CA ASN A 111 -2.00 -11.69 15.41
C ASN A 111 -2.17 -12.16 16.86
N ASN A 112 -2.85 -13.27 17.07
CA ASN A 112 -2.98 -13.86 18.40
C ASN A 112 -1.68 -14.50 18.88
N ASN A 113 -0.68 -14.66 18.03
CA ASN A 113 0.67 -15.04 18.46
C ASN A 113 1.44 -13.75 18.77
N ALA A 114 1.54 -13.43 20.02
CA ALA A 114 1.61 -12.11 20.61
C ALA A 114 2.94 -11.35 20.48
N SER A 115 3.94 -11.84 19.74
CA SER A 115 5.22 -11.14 19.64
C SER A 115 5.17 -9.90 18.78
N ASN A 116 4.27 -9.86 17.79
CA ASN A 116 4.06 -8.68 16.96
C ASN A 116 2.61 -8.56 16.51
N TYR A 117 2.25 -7.38 16.01
CA TYR A 117 0.93 -7.10 15.46
C TYR A 117 1.07 -6.69 14.01
N ARG A 118 0.23 -7.22 13.16
CA ARG A 118 0.25 -6.95 11.72
C ARG A 118 -1.12 -6.53 11.23
N ILE A 119 -1.14 -5.48 10.39
CA ILE A 119 -2.36 -5.04 9.71
C ILE A 119 -2.09 -5.09 8.21
N THR A 120 -3.02 -5.64 7.46
CA THR A 120 -2.94 -5.72 6.00
C THR A 120 -4.04 -4.87 5.40
N ALA A 121 -3.69 -4.01 4.45
CA ALA A 121 -4.65 -3.22 3.71
C ALA A 121 -4.38 -3.35 2.22
N THR A 122 -5.45 -3.29 1.42
CA THR A 122 -5.39 -3.37 -0.03
C THR A 122 -6.02 -2.12 -0.61
N PHE A 123 -5.30 -1.48 -1.54
CA PHE A 123 -5.73 -0.26 -2.20
C PHE A 123 -5.74 -0.47 -3.70
N THR A 124 -6.77 0.04 -4.38
CA THR A 124 -6.91 -0.10 -5.83
C THR A 124 -7.07 1.26 -6.47
N ALA A 125 -6.58 1.38 -7.70
CA ALA A 125 -6.73 2.58 -8.51
C ALA A 125 -6.71 2.21 -9.99
N THR A 126 -7.30 3.07 -10.81
CA THR A 126 -7.24 2.95 -12.27
C THR A 126 -6.28 4.00 -12.81
N VAL A 127 -5.32 3.57 -13.60
CA VAL A 127 -4.25 4.41 -14.15
C VAL A 127 -4.35 4.38 -15.67
N ASP A 128 -4.17 5.54 -16.33
CA ASP A 128 -4.11 5.56 -17.77
C ASP A 128 -2.71 5.23 -18.29
N LYS A 129 -2.56 5.18 -19.61
CA LYS A 129 -1.28 4.86 -20.24
C LYS A 129 -0.17 5.87 -19.93
N ASP A 130 -0.53 7.07 -19.51
CA ASP A 130 0.41 8.12 -19.17
C ASP A 130 0.71 8.18 -17.66
N GLY A 131 0.14 7.26 -16.89
CA GLY A 131 0.40 7.19 -15.46
C GLY A 131 -0.50 8.07 -14.60
N ILE A 132 -1.56 8.64 -15.19
CA ILE A 132 -2.51 9.47 -14.45
C ILE A 132 -3.52 8.58 -13.75
N ILE A 133 -3.68 8.77 -12.44
CA ILE A 133 -4.62 8.00 -11.63
C ILE A 133 -5.98 8.67 -11.71
N TYR A 134 -6.98 7.91 -12.11
CA TYR A 134 -8.34 8.41 -12.24
C TYR A 134 -9.14 8.23 -10.96
N THR A 135 -9.97 9.23 -10.64
CA THR A 135 -10.91 9.12 -9.53
C THR A 135 -12.03 8.18 -9.93
N ARG A 136 -12.31 7.20 -9.09
CA ARG A 136 -13.46 6.31 -9.26
C ARG A 136 -14.70 6.97 -8.67
N ARG A 137 -15.76 6.93 -9.44
CA ARG A 137 -17.04 7.47 -9.02
C ARG A 137 -18.11 6.41 -9.09
#